data_690b914ebcf6c669e7c9ff1ad209e240
#
_entry.id   690b914ebcf6c669e7c9ff1ad209e240
#
_cell.length_a   1.000
_cell.length_b   1.000
_cell.length_c   1.000
_cell.angle_alpha   90.00
_cell.angle_beta   90.00
_cell.angle_gamma   90.00
#
_symmetry.space_group_name_H-M   'P 1'
#
loop_
_entity.id
_entity.type
_entity.pdbx_description
1 polymer ?
#
loop_
_entity_poly.entity_id
_entity_poly.type
_entity_poly.pdbx_seq_one_letter_code
_entity_poly.pdbx_strand_id
1 'polypeptide(L)'
;MILQKILKMKKKEELNITNELIEAVKSQKTFSEIGINEQLVKAVTELGYTHATEIQERSIPVLISGTKDFIGLAQTGTGKTAAFGLPLLQLIKTADKFPQALVVCPTRELCMQIVNELNLFKKHISGLQVLAVYGGTSIGMQIKDLKRGVQVVVATPGRLIDLIERKAINLEKIQYVVLDEADEMLNMGFQDDIEFILKNTPNRESIWLFSATMPAEIRKVSKRYMKEPVEVTIGKVNA
;
A
#
# COMPACT_ATOMS: atom_id res chain seq x y z
N MET A 1 -26.66 -46.76 -19.18
CA MET A 1 -27.45 -45.81 -18.38
C MET A 1 -26.61 -45.06 -17.32
N ILE A 2 -25.78 -45.74 -16.51
CA ILE A 2 -24.93 -45.11 -15.45
C ILE A 2 -23.85 -44.19 -16.03
N LEU A 3 -23.12 -44.61 -17.07
CA LEU A 3 -22.05 -43.80 -17.70
C LEU A 3 -22.54 -42.46 -18.27
N GLN A 4 -23.74 -42.43 -18.85
CA GLN A 4 -24.37 -41.22 -19.37
C GLN A 4 -24.79 -40.25 -18.26
N LYS A 5 -25.17 -40.79 -17.09
CA LYS A 5 -25.50 -39.99 -15.92
C LYS A 5 -24.25 -39.32 -15.31
N ILE A 6 -23.13 -40.06 -15.24
CA ILE A 6 -21.83 -39.54 -14.75
C ILE A 6 -21.28 -38.46 -15.70
N LEU A 7 -21.37 -38.67 -17.02
CA LEU A 7 -20.95 -37.66 -18.01
C LEU A 7 -21.79 -36.37 -17.95
N LYS A 8 -23.11 -36.49 -17.72
CA LYS A 8 -23.98 -35.33 -17.52
C LYS A 8 -23.70 -34.57 -16.23
N MET A 9 -23.35 -35.27 -15.15
CA MET A 9 -22.97 -34.63 -13.88
C MET A 9 -21.64 -33.88 -14.01
N LYS A 10 -20.59 -34.48 -14.59
CA LYS A 10 -19.33 -33.83 -14.84
C LYS A 10 -19.45 -32.55 -15.70
N LYS A 11 -20.22 -32.65 -16.79
CA LYS A 11 -20.48 -31.52 -17.68
C LYS A 11 -21.24 -30.38 -16.99
N LYS A 12 -22.13 -30.72 -16.04
CA LYS A 12 -22.84 -29.72 -15.22
C LYS A 12 -21.95 -29.07 -14.18
N GLU A 13 -21.00 -29.81 -13.54
CA GLU A 13 -20.01 -29.29 -12.65
C GLU A 13 -19.01 -28.35 -13.36
N GLU A 14 -18.47 -28.75 -14.50
CA GLU A 14 -17.59 -27.92 -15.34
C GLU A 14 -18.30 -26.65 -15.80
N LEU A 15 -19.57 -26.72 -16.17
CA LEU A 15 -20.36 -25.55 -16.57
C LEU A 15 -20.63 -24.59 -15.38
N ASN A 16 -20.87 -25.13 -14.18
CA ASN A 16 -21.05 -24.33 -12.98
C ASN A 16 -19.75 -23.61 -12.56
N ILE A 17 -18.62 -24.33 -12.55
CA ILE A 17 -17.30 -23.75 -12.26
C ILE A 17 -16.96 -22.65 -13.28
N THR A 18 -17.23 -22.87 -14.55
CA THR A 18 -17.01 -21.88 -15.61
C THR A 18 -17.92 -20.65 -15.42
N ASN A 19 -19.19 -20.84 -15.06
CA ASN A 19 -20.11 -19.74 -14.81
C ASN A 19 -19.75 -18.95 -13.54
N GLU A 20 -19.34 -19.62 -12.45
CA GLU A 20 -18.84 -18.97 -11.23
C GLU A 20 -17.57 -18.16 -11.49
N LEU A 21 -16.64 -18.68 -12.32
CA LEU A 21 -15.44 -17.94 -12.75
C LEU A 21 -15.80 -16.74 -13.64
N ILE A 22 -16.75 -16.87 -14.54
CA ILE A 22 -17.24 -15.79 -15.41
C ILE A 22 -17.96 -14.72 -14.57
N GLU A 23 -18.76 -15.09 -13.57
CA GLU A 23 -19.42 -14.14 -12.66
C GLU A 23 -18.40 -13.45 -11.75
N ALA A 24 -17.41 -14.16 -11.23
CA ALA A 24 -16.32 -13.58 -10.44
C ALA A 24 -15.50 -12.56 -11.25
N VAL A 25 -15.25 -12.85 -12.53
CA VAL A 25 -14.56 -11.90 -13.44
C VAL A 25 -15.45 -10.70 -13.79
N LYS A 26 -16.78 -10.90 -13.91
CA LYS A 26 -17.73 -9.81 -14.21
C LYS A 26 -17.98 -8.89 -13.01
N SER A 27 -17.69 -9.33 -11.79
CA SER A 27 -17.87 -8.51 -10.58
C SER A 27 -16.70 -7.57 -10.29
N GLN A 28 -15.56 -7.72 -10.97
CA GLN A 28 -14.38 -6.87 -10.74
C GLN A 28 -14.49 -5.56 -11.49
N LYS A 29 -14.39 -4.44 -10.74
CA LYS A 29 -14.39 -3.09 -11.31
C LYS A 29 -13.04 -2.77 -11.96
N THR A 30 -13.09 -1.92 -12.98
CA THR A 30 -11.89 -1.31 -13.55
C THR A 30 -11.32 -0.25 -12.60
N PHE A 31 -10.05 0.11 -12.77
CA PHE A 31 -9.43 1.16 -11.95
C PHE A 31 -10.09 2.53 -12.13
N SER A 32 -10.63 2.82 -13.31
CA SER A 32 -11.40 4.05 -13.56
C SER A 32 -12.70 4.09 -12.76
N GLU A 33 -13.44 2.98 -12.70
CA GLU A 33 -14.72 2.88 -11.96
C GLU A 33 -14.54 3.03 -10.45
N ILE A 34 -13.35 2.73 -9.92
CA ILE A 34 -13.03 2.89 -8.49
C ILE A 34 -12.34 4.22 -8.18
N GLY A 35 -12.26 5.15 -9.14
CA GLY A 35 -11.86 6.54 -8.93
C GLY A 35 -10.38 6.85 -9.21
N ILE A 36 -9.63 5.95 -9.83
CA ILE A 36 -8.25 6.22 -10.25
C ILE A 36 -8.25 7.09 -11.52
N ASN A 37 -7.39 8.12 -11.53
CA ASN A 37 -7.26 9.07 -12.63
C ASN A 37 -6.65 8.43 -13.89
N GLU A 38 -6.84 9.10 -15.03
CA GLU A 38 -6.44 8.60 -16.36
C GLU A 38 -4.96 8.26 -16.48
N GLN A 39 -4.07 9.06 -15.88
CA GLN A 39 -2.63 8.86 -15.96
C GLN A 39 -2.20 7.56 -15.28
N LEU A 40 -2.76 7.27 -14.11
CA LEU A 40 -2.50 6.05 -13.36
C LEU A 40 -3.21 4.84 -14.00
N VAL A 41 -4.46 5.01 -14.48
CA VAL A 41 -5.16 3.96 -15.24
C VAL A 41 -4.35 3.54 -16.46
N LYS A 42 -3.82 4.48 -17.22
CA LYS A 42 -2.95 4.19 -18.38
C LYS A 42 -1.72 3.39 -17.95
N ALA A 43 -1.06 3.78 -16.87
CA ALA A 43 0.13 3.09 -16.38
C ALA A 43 -0.16 1.63 -15.98
N VAL A 44 -1.23 1.38 -15.21
CA VAL A 44 -1.57 0.01 -14.79
C VAL A 44 -2.07 -0.85 -15.95
N THR A 45 -2.77 -0.26 -16.92
CA THR A 45 -3.19 -0.97 -18.14
C THR A 45 -1.98 -1.42 -18.98
N GLU A 46 -0.97 -0.58 -19.12
CA GLU A 46 0.29 -0.93 -19.79
C GLU A 46 1.04 -2.07 -19.09
N LEU A 47 0.82 -2.26 -17.78
CA LEU A 47 1.35 -3.38 -16.99
C LEU A 47 0.48 -4.65 -17.08
N GLY A 48 -0.64 -4.59 -17.80
CA GLY A 48 -1.59 -5.70 -17.96
C GLY A 48 -2.66 -5.79 -16.87
N TYR A 49 -2.76 -4.79 -15.98
CA TYR A 49 -3.79 -4.75 -14.94
C TYR A 49 -5.06 -4.11 -15.51
N THR A 50 -6.06 -4.92 -15.82
CA THR A 50 -7.33 -4.46 -16.42
C THR A 50 -8.42 -4.23 -15.38
N HIS A 51 -8.44 -5.04 -14.32
CA HIS A 51 -9.44 -5.01 -13.26
C HIS A 51 -8.77 -4.95 -11.89
N ALA A 52 -9.45 -4.31 -10.94
CA ALA A 52 -9.00 -4.24 -9.56
C ALA A 52 -9.20 -5.57 -8.85
N THR A 53 -8.27 -5.94 -7.98
CA THR A 53 -8.46 -7.05 -7.05
C THR A 53 -9.44 -6.65 -5.94
N GLU A 54 -9.95 -7.61 -5.16
CA GLU A 54 -10.92 -7.33 -4.10
C GLU A 54 -10.40 -6.31 -3.07
N ILE A 55 -9.11 -6.42 -2.64
CA ILE A 55 -8.53 -5.43 -1.73
C ILE A 55 -8.48 -4.04 -2.37
N GLN A 56 -8.14 -3.95 -3.65
CA GLN A 56 -8.06 -2.68 -4.38
C GLN A 56 -9.45 -2.06 -4.55
N GLU A 57 -10.44 -2.86 -4.96
CA GLU A 57 -11.82 -2.39 -5.15
C GLU A 57 -12.43 -1.83 -3.86
N ARG A 58 -12.11 -2.43 -2.71
CA ARG A 58 -12.66 -2.02 -1.40
C ARG A 58 -11.86 -0.91 -0.73
N SER A 59 -10.54 -0.81 -0.97
CA SER A 59 -9.69 0.19 -0.32
C SER A 59 -9.56 1.49 -1.12
N ILE A 60 -9.34 1.41 -2.43
CA ILE A 60 -9.03 2.59 -3.26
C ILE A 60 -10.08 3.71 -3.12
N PRO A 61 -11.41 3.44 -3.22
CA PRO A 61 -12.42 4.51 -3.07
C PRO A 61 -12.37 5.23 -1.72
N VAL A 62 -11.95 4.54 -0.65
CA VAL A 62 -11.78 5.13 0.68
C VAL A 62 -10.51 5.97 0.72
N LEU A 63 -9.40 5.44 0.21
CA LEU A 63 -8.07 6.04 0.31
C LEU A 63 -7.92 7.30 -0.55
N ILE A 64 -8.57 7.39 -1.70
CA ILE A 64 -8.52 8.58 -2.57
C ILE A 64 -9.13 9.82 -1.92
N SER A 65 -9.93 9.70 -0.85
CA SER A 65 -10.40 10.84 -0.08
C SER A 65 -9.26 11.56 0.67
N GLY A 66 -8.18 10.82 1.00
CA GLY A 66 -7.00 11.31 1.71
C GLY A 66 -7.21 11.58 3.20
N THR A 67 -8.44 11.57 3.70
CA THR A 67 -8.79 12.06 5.05
C THR A 67 -9.17 10.95 6.04
N LYS A 68 -9.18 9.69 5.61
CA LYS A 68 -9.60 8.57 6.45
C LYS A 68 -8.43 7.68 6.81
N ASP A 69 -8.31 7.34 8.10
CA ASP A 69 -7.48 6.25 8.52
C ASP A 69 -8.04 4.93 8.01
N PHE A 70 -7.17 4.00 7.66
CA PHE A 70 -7.56 2.77 6.99
C PHE A 70 -6.76 1.57 7.50
N ILE A 71 -7.44 0.43 7.67
CA ILE A 71 -6.83 -0.85 7.99
C ILE A 71 -7.22 -1.85 6.90
N GLY A 72 -6.24 -2.34 6.16
CA GLY A 72 -6.39 -3.37 5.13
C GLY A 72 -5.78 -4.69 5.58
N LEU A 73 -6.62 -5.67 5.91
CA LEU A 73 -6.18 -7.01 6.28
C LEU A 73 -6.28 -7.94 5.07
N ALA A 74 -5.14 -8.30 4.50
CA ALA A 74 -5.05 -9.16 3.32
C ALA A 74 -3.69 -9.85 3.25
N GLN A 75 -3.66 -11.09 2.75
CA GLN A 75 -2.44 -11.86 2.54
C GLN A 75 -1.48 -11.20 1.53
N THR A 76 -0.23 -11.64 1.51
CA THR A 76 0.74 -11.24 0.48
C THR A 76 0.26 -11.70 -0.91
N GLY A 77 0.60 -10.95 -1.95
CA GLY A 77 0.19 -11.26 -3.33
C GLY A 77 -1.24 -10.89 -3.71
N THR A 78 -2.02 -10.28 -2.82
CA THR A 78 -3.41 -9.84 -3.11
C THR A 78 -3.49 -8.49 -3.84
N GLY A 79 -2.35 -7.82 -4.06
CA GLY A 79 -2.29 -6.52 -4.72
C GLY A 79 -2.32 -5.31 -3.77
N LYS A 80 -1.87 -5.47 -2.51
CA LYS A 80 -1.82 -4.40 -1.51
C LYS A 80 -1.01 -3.19 -1.96
N THR A 81 0.14 -3.39 -2.62
CA THR A 81 0.99 -2.28 -3.09
C THR A 81 0.22 -1.33 -4.02
N ALA A 82 -0.54 -1.86 -4.98
CA ALA A 82 -1.38 -1.03 -5.84
C ALA A 82 -2.58 -0.45 -5.08
N ALA A 83 -3.11 -1.17 -4.08
CA ALA A 83 -4.24 -0.71 -3.25
C ALA A 83 -3.93 0.58 -2.49
N PHE A 84 -2.70 0.76 -1.96
CA PHE A 84 -2.28 2.03 -1.35
C PHE A 84 -1.49 2.93 -2.30
N GLY A 85 -0.70 2.35 -3.19
CA GLY A 85 0.23 3.11 -4.04
C GLY A 85 -0.49 3.98 -5.07
N LEU A 86 -1.54 3.50 -5.70
CA LEU A 86 -2.30 4.28 -6.69
C LEU A 86 -3.00 5.49 -6.04
N PRO A 87 -3.79 5.34 -4.94
CA PRO A 87 -4.33 6.49 -4.22
C PRO A 87 -3.25 7.46 -3.75
N LEU A 88 -2.15 6.94 -3.18
CA LEU A 88 -1.06 7.75 -2.70
C LEU A 88 -0.48 8.65 -3.80
N LEU A 89 -0.15 8.07 -4.96
CA LEU A 89 0.38 8.81 -6.11
C LEU A 89 -0.62 9.84 -6.67
N GLN A 90 -1.92 9.56 -6.58
CA GLN A 90 -2.98 10.46 -7.03
C GLN A 90 -3.12 11.69 -6.13
N LEU A 91 -2.86 11.56 -4.83
CA LEU A 91 -3.01 12.62 -3.84
C LEU A 91 -1.78 13.56 -3.78
N ILE A 92 -0.62 13.14 -4.28
CA ILE A 92 0.63 13.90 -4.19
C ILE A 92 0.63 15.11 -5.11
N LYS A 93 1.03 16.25 -4.55
CA LYS A 93 1.25 17.49 -5.30
C LYS A 93 2.69 17.53 -5.83
N THR A 94 2.85 17.32 -7.14
CA THR A 94 4.18 17.21 -7.78
C THR A 94 4.97 18.52 -7.82
N ALA A 95 4.29 19.67 -7.67
CA ALA A 95 4.94 20.97 -7.60
C ALA A 95 5.76 21.16 -6.32
N ASP A 96 5.38 20.52 -5.22
CA ASP A 96 6.05 20.61 -3.94
C ASP A 96 7.32 19.73 -3.94
N LYS A 97 8.39 20.26 -3.37
CA LYS A 97 9.73 19.60 -3.36
C LYS A 97 10.11 19.08 -1.97
N PHE A 98 9.13 18.57 -1.22
CA PHE A 98 9.32 17.99 0.11
C PHE A 98 8.51 16.69 0.24
N PRO A 99 8.87 15.82 1.19
CA PRO A 99 8.12 14.60 1.46
C PRO A 99 6.69 14.90 1.91
N GLN A 100 5.69 14.34 1.22
CA GLN A 100 4.27 14.44 1.51
C GLN A 100 3.71 13.09 1.95
N ALA A 101 4.33 12.00 1.51
CA ALA A 101 3.95 10.65 1.88
C ALA A 101 5.14 9.83 2.36
N LEU A 102 4.87 9.00 3.37
CA LEU A 102 5.81 8.06 3.95
C LEU A 102 5.22 6.65 3.92
N VAL A 103 5.94 5.71 3.32
CA VAL A 103 5.63 4.28 3.40
C VAL A 103 6.69 3.62 4.26
N VAL A 104 6.29 2.95 5.34
CA VAL A 104 7.20 2.21 6.23
C VAL A 104 6.96 0.71 6.03
N CYS A 105 8.03 -0.05 5.85
CA CYS A 105 8.00 -1.48 5.60
C CYS A 105 9.17 -2.20 6.31
N PRO A 106 9.05 -3.52 6.61
CA PRO A 106 10.00 -4.22 7.47
C PRO A 106 11.39 -4.40 6.88
N THR A 107 11.49 -4.64 5.57
CA THR A 107 12.74 -5.09 4.95
C THR A 107 13.21 -4.19 3.82
N ARG A 108 14.50 -4.23 3.54
CA ARG A 108 15.13 -3.54 2.41
C ARG A 108 14.55 -4.03 1.07
N GLU A 109 14.35 -5.33 0.96
CA GLU A 109 13.86 -6.01 -0.24
C GLU A 109 12.45 -5.49 -0.57
N LEU A 110 11.55 -5.45 0.42
CA LEU A 110 10.20 -4.93 0.26
C LEU A 110 10.22 -3.42 -0.05
N CYS A 111 11.08 -2.64 0.62
CA CYS A 111 11.26 -1.23 0.34
C CYS A 111 11.60 -0.98 -1.15
N MET A 112 12.53 -1.74 -1.69
CA MET A 112 12.92 -1.65 -3.10
C MET A 112 11.81 -2.12 -4.04
N GLN A 113 11.09 -3.19 -3.69
CA GLN A 113 9.97 -3.68 -4.46
C GLN A 113 8.87 -2.61 -4.56
N ILE A 114 8.47 -2.02 -3.43
CA ILE A 114 7.46 -0.95 -3.39
C ILE A 114 7.91 0.24 -4.25
N VAL A 115 9.16 0.69 -4.13
CA VAL A 115 9.68 1.81 -4.94
C VAL A 115 9.63 1.49 -6.42
N ASN A 116 9.99 0.27 -6.81
CA ASN A 116 9.94 -0.15 -8.22
C ASN A 116 8.49 -0.14 -8.73
N GLU A 117 7.54 -0.69 -7.98
CA GLU A 117 6.12 -0.69 -8.35
C GLU A 117 5.57 0.75 -8.46
N LEU A 118 5.83 1.60 -7.45
CA LEU A 118 5.41 3.01 -7.50
C LEU A 118 6.02 3.76 -8.69
N ASN A 119 7.27 3.46 -9.07
CA ASN A 119 7.90 4.04 -10.27
C ASN A 119 7.24 3.59 -11.57
N LEU A 120 6.76 2.35 -11.64
CA LEU A 120 5.98 1.86 -12.77
C LEU A 120 4.61 2.56 -12.82
N PHE A 121 3.92 2.68 -11.70
CA PHE A 121 2.60 3.33 -11.62
C PHE A 121 2.66 4.82 -11.98
N LYS A 122 3.70 5.55 -11.52
CA LYS A 122 3.84 7.00 -11.82
C LYS A 122 4.37 7.33 -13.22
N LYS A 123 4.53 6.35 -14.10
CA LYS A 123 5.14 6.51 -15.43
C LYS A 123 4.65 7.72 -16.21
N HIS A 124 3.38 8.05 -16.10
CA HIS A 124 2.74 9.18 -16.79
C HIS A 124 2.57 10.43 -15.91
N ILE A 125 3.14 10.45 -14.69
CA ILE A 125 3.08 11.60 -13.78
C ILE A 125 4.45 12.30 -13.76
N SER A 126 4.53 13.47 -14.38
CA SER A 126 5.78 14.25 -14.41
C SER A 126 6.10 14.90 -13.08
N GLY A 127 7.39 14.96 -12.75
CA GLY A 127 7.89 15.70 -11.57
C GLY A 127 7.76 14.98 -10.23
N LEU A 128 7.07 13.84 -10.17
CA LEU A 128 6.93 13.03 -8.95
C LEU A 128 8.19 12.19 -8.73
N GLN A 129 8.77 12.29 -7.53
CA GLN A 129 9.95 11.53 -7.11
C GLN A 129 9.61 10.60 -5.95
N VAL A 130 10.01 9.34 -6.08
CA VAL A 130 9.91 8.30 -5.04
C VAL A 130 11.32 7.89 -4.66
N LEU A 131 11.63 7.87 -3.37
CA LEU A 131 12.95 7.52 -2.84
C LEU A 131 12.87 6.35 -1.87
N ALA A 132 13.76 5.37 -2.06
CA ALA A 132 14.00 4.29 -1.11
C ALA A 132 15.01 4.73 -0.03
N VAL A 133 14.66 4.48 1.24
CA VAL A 133 15.48 4.80 2.42
C VAL A 133 15.65 3.55 3.28
N TYR A 134 16.83 2.91 3.23
CA TYR A 134 17.08 1.66 3.95
C TYR A 134 18.55 1.51 4.34
N GLY A 135 18.81 0.64 5.31
CA GLY A 135 20.15 0.35 5.80
C GLY A 135 21.03 -0.43 4.81
N GLY A 136 22.34 -0.49 5.08
CA GLY A 136 23.29 -1.24 4.25
C GLY A 136 23.77 -0.51 3.00
N THR A 137 23.39 0.77 2.80
CA THR A 137 23.88 1.64 1.73
C THR A 137 24.37 2.97 2.30
N SER A 138 25.09 3.76 1.47
CA SER A 138 25.61 5.08 1.90
C SER A 138 24.47 6.02 2.29
N ILE A 139 24.43 6.43 3.56
CA ILE A 139 23.48 7.41 4.05
C ILE A 139 23.69 8.78 3.39
N GLY A 140 24.94 9.15 3.07
CA GLY A 140 25.25 10.41 2.38
C GLY A 140 24.59 10.52 1.00
N MET A 141 24.48 9.42 0.26
CA MET A 141 23.76 9.39 -1.02
C MET A 141 22.26 9.62 -0.80
N GLN A 142 21.64 8.97 0.17
CA GLN A 142 20.23 9.13 0.47
C GLN A 142 19.92 10.58 0.94
N ILE A 143 20.79 11.19 1.74
CA ILE A 143 20.67 12.59 2.13
C ILE A 143 20.76 13.53 0.91
N LYS A 144 21.66 13.24 -0.03
CA LYS A 144 21.79 14.02 -1.26
C LYS A 144 20.52 13.92 -2.13
N ASP A 145 19.94 12.73 -2.22
CA ASP A 145 18.72 12.50 -3.00
C ASP A 145 17.49 13.16 -2.34
N LEU A 146 17.37 13.12 -1.02
CA LEU A 146 16.34 13.86 -0.28
C LEU A 146 16.40 15.36 -0.55
N LYS A 147 17.61 15.95 -0.60
CA LYS A 147 17.82 17.39 -0.88
C LYS A 147 17.44 17.81 -2.30
N ARG A 148 17.35 16.87 -3.26
CA ARG A 148 16.89 17.15 -4.65
C ARG A 148 15.39 17.38 -4.73
N GLY A 149 14.66 17.06 -3.67
CA GLY A 149 13.21 17.18 -3.61
C GLY A 149 12.53 15.85 -3.96
N VAL A 150 11.92 15.24 -2.95
CA VAL A 150 11.24 13.94 -3.02
C VAL A 150 9.88 14.08 -2.39
N GLN A 151 8.83 13.59 -3.04
CA GLN A 151 7.46 13.67 -2.52
C GLN A 151 7.04 12.40 -1.77
N VAL A 152 7.53 11.24 -2.19
CA VAL A 152 7.21 9.94 -1.55
C VAL A 152 8.49 9.30 -1.06
N VAL A 153 8.54 8.96 0.22
CA VAL A 153 9.65 8.23 0.84
C VAL A 153 9.14 6.84 1.22
N VAL A 154 9.83 5.80 0.78
CA VAL A 154 9.60 4.41 1.22
C VAL A 154 10.78 4.01 2.08
N ALA A 155 10.54 3.57 3.31
CA ALA A 155 11.61 3.43 4.28
C ALA A 155 11.53 2.16 5.14
N THR A 156 12.70 1.65 5.56
CA THR A 156 12.79 0.76 6.70
C THR A 156 12.96 1.57 7.99
N PRO A 157 12.39 1.13 9.14
CA PRO A 157 12.35 1.93 10.37
C PRO A 157 13.70 2.48 10.81
N GLY A 158 14.69 1.63 11.02
CA GLY A 158 15.98 2.05 11.59
C GLY A 158 16.73 3.11 10.77
N ARG A 159 16.75 3.03 9.43
CA ARG A 159 17.38 4.05 8.58
C ARG A 159 16.58 5.34 8.56
N LEU A 160 15.27 5.28 8.61
CA LEU A 160 14.43 6.47 8.68
C LEU A 160 14.69 7.23 10.00
N ILE A 161 14.78 6.52 11.12
CA ILE A 161 15.11 7.10 12.43
C ILE A 161 16.47 7.76 12.40
N ASP A 162 17.51 7.10 11.87
CA ASP A 162 18.86 7.69 11.72
C ASP A 162 18.82 9.01 10.92
N LEU A 163 18.00 9.10 9.87
CA LEU A 163 17.81 10.34 9.10
C LEU A 163 17.03 11.41 9.87
N ILE A 164 16.04 11.04 10.68
CA ILE A 164 15.29 11.96 11.55
C ILE A 164 16.21 12.55 12.61
N GLU A 165 16.96 11.72 13.33
CA GLU A 165 17.89 12.13 14.39
C GLU A 165 19.01 13.04 13.87
N ARG A 166 19.51 12.78 12.65
CA ARG A 166 20.46 13.65 11.94
C ARG A 166 19.83 14.92 11.38
N LYS A 167 18.52 15.12 11.54
CA LYS A 167 17.77 16.24 10.91
C LYS A 167 17.97 16.31 9.39
N ALA A 168 18.21 15.16 8.75
CA ALA A 168 18.43 15.04 7.31
C ALA A 168 17.14 14.90 6.53
N ILE A 169 16.05 14.53 7.20
CA ILE A 169 14.70 14.52 6.68
C ILE A 169 13.76 15.27 7.64
N ASN A 170 12.82 16.05 7.09
CA ASN A 170 11.76 16.69 7.86
C ASN A 170 10.42 16.02 7.50
N LEU A 171 9.73 15.49 8.51
CA LEU A 171 8.46 14.80 8.36
C LEU A 171 7.24 15.66 8.75
N GLU A 172 7.43 16.94 9.08
CA GLU A 172 6.33 17.84 9.49
C GLU A 172 5.29 18.07 8.38
N LYS A 173 5.69 17.90 7.12
CA LYS A 173 4.81 18.06 5.95
C LYS A 173 4.27 16.75 5.40
N ILE A 174 4.53 15.64 6.07
CA ILE A 174 3.93 14.35 5.74
C ILE A 174 2.42 14.43 5.99
N GLN A 175 1.66 14.14 4.96
CA GLN A 175 0.19 14.07 5.00
C GLN A 175 -0.29 12.61 5.12
N TYR A 176 0.39 11.69 4.46
CA TYR A 176 -0.01 10.28 4.39
C TYR A 176 1.09 9.37 4.93
N VAL A 177 0.73 8.51 5.88
CA VAL A 177 1.63 7.48 6.40
C VAL A 177 1.04 6.10 6.07
N VAL A 178 1.79 5.28 5.36
CA VAL A 178 1.45 3.88 5.09
C VAL A 178 2.37 2.99 5.93
N LEU A 179 1.79 2.05 6.65
CA LEU A 179 2.49 0.97 7.34
C LEU A 179 2.20 -0.33 6.58
N ASP A 180 3.13 -0.84 5.80
CA ASP A 180 2.96 -2.08 5.05
C ASP A 180 3.68 -3.24 5.74
N GLU A 181 3.03 -4.42 5.74
CA GLU A 181 3.43 -5.59 6.53
C GLU A 181 3.65 -5.24 8.02
N ALA A 182 2.65 -4.56 8.60
CA ALA A 182 2.75 -4.07 9.97
C ALA A 182 2.96 -5.19 10.99
N ASP A 183 2.37 -6.37 10.80
CA ASP A 183 2.58 -7.56 11.63
C ASP A 183 4.04 -8.03 11.58
N GLU A 184 4.66 -8.03 10.42
CA GLU A 184 6.06 -8.42 10.27
C GLU A 184 7.00 -7.40 10.94
N MET A 185 6.72 -6.10 10.83
CA MET A 185 7.48 -5.08 11.56
C MET A 185 7.45 -5.30 13.07
N LEU A 186 6.29 -5.68 13.62
CA LEU A 186 6.19 -6.00 15.05
C LEU A 186 6.92 -7.30 15.42
N ASN A 187 6.81 -8.34 14.59
CA ASN A 187 7.55 -9.59 14.80
C ASN A 187 9.07 -9.35 14.83
N MET A 188 9.54 -8.37 14.07
CA MET A 188 10.95 -7.94 14.07
C MET A 188 11.31 -6.98 15.22
N GLY A 189 10.36 -6.61 16.09
CA GLY A 189 10.59 -5.76 17.25
C GLY A 189 10.55 -4.26 16.98
N PHE A 190 10.05 -3.81 15.83
CA PHE A 190 10.01 -2.38 15.44
C PHE A 190 8.83 -1.60 16.06
N GLN A 191 8.20 -2.06 17.14
CA GLN A 191 7.06 -1.35 17.75
C GLN A 191 7.44 0.06 18.17
N ASP A 192 8.52 0.22 18.93
CA ASP A 192 8.96 1.54 19.43
C ASP A 192 9.39 2.45 18.27
N ASP A 193 9.99 1.87 17.24
CA ASP A 193 10.40 2.58 16.01
C ASP A 193 9.19 3.15 15.27
N ILE A 194 8.13 2.33 15.09
CA ILE A 194 6.86 2.77 14.47
C ILE A 194 6.25 3.91 15.28
N GLU A 195 6.18 3.78 16.62
CA GLU A 195 5.66 4.84 17.49
C GLU A 195 6.49 6.12 17.40
N PHE A 196 7.82 6.01 17.36
CA PHE A 196 8.72 7.15 17.18
C PHE A 196 8.46 7.86 15.84
N ILE A 197 8.35 7.11 14.74
CA ILE A 197 8.06 7.65 13.41
C ILE A 197 6.71 8.38 13.39
N LEU A 198 5.67 7.75 13.94
CA LEU A 198 4.33 8.35 14.00
C LEU A 198 4.28 9.62 14.85
N LYS A 199 5.08 9.72 15.92
CA LYS A 199 5.21 10.96 16.70
C LYS A 199 5.89 12.08 15.91
N ASN A 200 6.78 11.74 14.99
CA ASN A 200 7.50 12.70 14.15
C ASN A 200 6.71 13.11 12.86
N THR A 201 5.48 12.62 12.67
CA THR A 201 4.56 13.04 11.61
C THR A 201 3.32 13.74 12.19
N PRO A 202 3.46 14.90 12.88
CA PRO A 202 2.40 15.50 13.67
C PRO A 202 1.23 16.02 12.84
N ASN A 203 1.48 16.42 11.59
CA ASN A 203 0.49 17.05 10.71
C ASN A 203 -0.09 16.07 9.68
N ARG A 204 0.10 14.75 9.88
CA ARG A 204 -0.49 13.76 8.97
C ARG A 204 -2.01 13.82 8.98
N GLU A 205 -2.60 13.67 7.81
CA GLU A 205 -4.05 13.63 7.62
C GLU A 205 -4.60 12.22 7.85
N SER A 206 -3.84 11.19 7.44
CA SER A 206 -4.26 9.81 7.61
C SER A 206 -3.11 8.80 7.75
N ILE A 207 -3.42 7.68 8.41
CA ILE A 207 -2.58 6.48 8.49
C ILE A 207 -3.29 5.34 7.76
N TRP A 208 -2.58 4.65 6.87
CA TRP A 208 -3.06 3.47 6.17
C TRP A 208 -2.22 2.26 6.58
N LEU A 209 -2.81 1.35 7.32
CA LEU A 209 -2.17 0.16 7.84
C LEU A 209 -2.56 -1.05 6.99
N PHE A 210 -1.57 -1.71 6.41
CA PHE A 210 -1.73 -2.96 5.67
C PHE A 210 -1.00 -4.09 6.38
N SER A 211 -1.69 -5.21 6.58
CA SER A 211 -1.16 -6.35 7.35
C SER A 211 -1.82 -7.66 6.89
N ALA A 212 -1.16 -8.78 7.10
CA ALA A 212 -1.78 -10.08 6.90
C ALA A 212 -2.57 -10.52 8.13
N THR A 213 -2.18 -10.07 9.32
CA THR A 213 -2.80 -10.40 10.61
C THR A 213 -3.05 -9.15 11.45
N MET A 214 -3.84 -9.28 12.53
CA MET A 214 -4.16 -8.17 13.44
C MET A 214 -3.87 -8.55 14.91
N PRO A 215 -2.60 -8.75 15.30
CA PRO A 215 -2.24 -9.05 16.67
C PRO A 215 -2.53 -7.88 17.63
N ALA A 216 -2.52 -8.17 18.94
CA ALA A 216 -2.88 -7.20 19.97
C ALA A 216 -2.02 -5.92 19.94
N GLU A 217 -0.76 -6.04 19.56
CA GLU A 217 0.20 -4.95 19.44
C GLU A 217 -0.20 -3.98 18.30
N ILE A 218 -0.59 -4.49 17.14
CA ILE A 218 -1.13 -3.65 16.04
C ILE A 218 -2.41 -2.95 16.49
N ARG A 219 -3.30 -3.66 17.19
CA ARG A 219 -4.53 -3.05 17.73
C ARG A 219 -4.22 -1.90 18.69
N LYS A 220 -3.16 -2.02 19.50
CA LYS A 220 -2.71 -0.93 20.40
C LYS A 220 -2.21 0.28 19.60
N VAL A 221 -1.36 0.06 18.59
CA VAL A 221 -0.87 1.13 17.70
C VAL A 221 -2.04 1.80 16.99
N SER A 222 -2.96 1.03 16.40
CA SER A 222 -4.16 1.54 15.74
C SER A 222 -5.00 2.40 16.71
N LYS A 223 -5.36 1.89 17.88
CA LYS A 223 -6.15 2.63 18.87
C LYS A 223 -5.49 3.93 19.36
N ARG A 224 -4.16 3.98 19.37
CA ARG A 224 -3.42 5.13 19.88
C ARG A 224 -3.24 6.23 18.83
N TYR A 225 -3.04 5.87 17.57
CA TYR A 225 -2.61 6.79 16.52
C TYR A 225 -3.63 7.01 15.39
N MET A 226 -4.63 6.15 15.25
CA MET A 226 -5.64 6.22 14.20
C MET A 226 -6.99 6.72 14.75
N LYS A 227 -7.73 7.42 13.90
CA LYS A 227 -9.06 7.99 14.23
C LYS A 227 -10.13 7.26 13.43
N GLU A 228 -10.92 6.43 14.11
CA GLU A 228 -12.05 5.71 13.50
C GLU A 228 -11.70 5.10 12.13
N PRO A 229 -10.68 4.22 12.06
CA PRO A 229 -10.22 3.69 10.79
C PRO A 229 -11.31 2.86 10.11
N VAL A 230 -11.40 3.00 8.78
CA VAL A 230 -12.19 2.07 7.96
C VAL A 230 -11.42 0.76 7.85
N GLU A 231 -12.02 -0.35 8.27
CA GLU A 231 -11.38 -1.66 8.23
C GLU A 231 -11.93 -2.51 7.07
N VAL A 232 -11.05 -3.05 6.26
CA VAL A 232 -11.35 -3.98 5.16
C VAL A 232 -10.56 -5.26 5.35
N THR A 233 -11.25 -6.39 5.40
CA THR A 233 -10.64 -7.71 5.53
C THR A 233 -10.94 -8.53 4.28
N ILE A 234 -9.90 -9.15 3.69
CA ILE A 234 -9.98 -10.03 2.53
C ILE A 234 -9.55 -11.44 2.92
N GLY A 235 -10.43 -12.40 2.69
CA GLY A 235 -10.20 -13.80 3.05
C GLY A 235 -10.33 -14.09 4.55
N LYS A 236 -9.89 -15.27 4.98
CA LYS A 236 -9.82 -15.64 6.40
C LYS A 236 -8.55 -15.05 7.00
N VAL A 237 -8.67 -14.02 7.80
CA VAL A 237 -7.56 -13.50 8.62
C VAL A 237 -7.54 -14.33 9.90
N ASN A 238 -6.43 -15.06 10.14
CA ASN A 238 -6.21 -15.73 11.41
C ASN A 238 -5.96 -14.64 12.47
N ALA A 239 -6.71 -14.75 13.56
CA ALA A 239 -6.58 -13.87 14.74
C ALA A 239 -5.30 -14.16 15.50
#